data_b713a72cec72cf7cb01740080765a019
#
_entry.id   b713a72cec72cf7cb01740080765a019
#
_cell.length_a   1.000
_cell.length_b   1.000
_cell.length_c   1.000
_cell.angle_alpha   90.00
_cell.angle_beta   90.00
_cell.angle_gamma   90.00
#
_symmetry.space_group_name_H-M   'P 1'
#
loop_
_entity.id
_entity.type
_entity.pdbx_description
1 polymer ?
#
loop_
_entity_poly.entity_id
_entity_poly.type
_entity_poly.pdbx_seq_one_letter_code
_entity_poly.pdbx_strand_id
1 'polypeptide(L)'
;MRDLAFIAFLLAFFGMGFKRPFLLVLVYVYIDIVSPQRLTYLLLNSVPISLIAVALAVGGWILADDKRDTRVGGRQVLIVLLLLYCWGTTIAADFPVEAKEKWDWVWKALAFAAFLPLTLRTRVRIEALLLFMILAASSIIVVGGIKTIASGGGGYGQLNLMVDNNSGLYEGSTISAVAIAIVPIIVWFMHHGTIFRPDWRVKAYCLALVFACLLIPVGTSTRTGLLCIGLLALLSIRNVKRKFAYLAMLGVLGVAAIPFLPSTFTNRMNTIKTYDADESASTRLAVWKWTIEYAKTHPFGGGFNAYLGNHIRYDLKTSPDAGSAGAPAAAATPKVEVDKARAYHSAYFEMLGEQGYFGLALWLAINLIGLARMEVVRRRYRDPDGAFGWAGPLAAALQSGHIVYLLGAAFIAIAFQPFIYMLIGAQIGLDTYLARKRSEESFRPMRRATPASAA
;
A
#
# COMPACT_ATOMS: atom_id res chain seq x y z
N MET A 1 29.05 8.34 -7.32
CA MET A 1 28.83 6.89 -7.53
C MET A 1 27.36 6.52 -7.47
N ARG A 2 26.64 6.77 -6.34
CA ARG A 2 25.22 6.40 -6.19
C ARG A 2 24.32 7.01 -7.28
N ASP A 3 24.43 8.31 -7.56
CA ASP A 3 23.65 9.01 -8.58
C ASP A 3 23.87 8.42 -9.98
N LEU A 4 25.13 8.12 -10.32
CA LEU A 4 25.48 7.51 -11.62
C LEU A 4 24.91 6.09 -11.75
N ALA A 5 24.90 5.31 -10.66
CA ALA A 5 24.30 3.97 -10.67
C ALA A 5 22.78 4.03 -10.91
N PHE A 6 22.06 4.95 -10.26
CA PHE A 6 20.62 5.13 -10.50
C PHE A 6 20.34 5.62 -11.92
N ILE A 7 21.13 6.58 -12.43
CA ILE A 7 20.98 7.08 -13.80
C ILE A 7 21.23 5.98 -14.81
N ALA A 8 22.32 5.24 -14.68
CA ALA A 8 22.64 4.13 -15.58
C ALA A 8 21.54 3.05 -15.57
N PHE A 9 21.04 2.69 -14.38
CA PHE A 9 19.95 1.74 -14.25
C PHE A 9 18.67 2.25 -14.92
N LEU A 10 18.27 3.50 -14.69
CA LEU A 10 17.08 4.09 -15.29
C LEU A 10 17.22 4.20 -16.80
N LEU A 11 18.36 4.66 -17.33
CA LEU A 11 18.60 4.76 -18.77
C LEU A 11 18.56 3.40 -19.45
N ALA A 12 19.18 2.37 -18.84
CA ALA A 12 19.10 1.01 -19.35
C ALA A 12 17.66 0.50 -19.36
N PHE A 13 16.90 0.79 -18.31
CA PHE A 13 15.53 0.34 -18.19
C PHE A 13 14.60 1.08 -19.18
N PHE A 14 14.76 2.39 -19.35
CA PHE A 14 14.07 3.15 -20.40
C PHE A 14 14.43 2.64 -21.80
N GLY A 15 15.71 2.37 -22.06
CA GLY A 15 16.17 1.81 -23.33
C GLY A 15 15.53 0.47 -23.68
N MET A 16 15.41 -0.42 -22.69
CA MET A 16 14.65 -1.68 -22.85
C MET A 16 13.16 -1.43 -23.10
N GLY A 17 12.60 -0.39 -22.49
CA GLY A 17 11.20 0.01 -22.63
C GLY A 17 10.82 0.39 -24.06
N PHE A 18 11.70 0.99 -24.84
CA PHE A 18 11.44 1.29 -26.25
C PHE A 18 11.24 0.03 -27.10
N LYS A 19 11.90 -1.09 -26.76
CA LYS A 19 11.68 -2.37 -27.42
C LYS A 19 10.43 -3.10 -26.91
N ARG A 20 10.04 -2.88 -25.67
CA ARG A 20 8.92 -3.54 -24.99
C ARG A 20 8.14 -2.50 -24.19
N PRO A 21 7.12 -1.84 -24.73
CA PRO A 21 6.43 -0.71 -24.09
C PRO A 21 5.91 -0.98 -22.67
N PHE A 22 5.52 -2.21 -22.38
CA PHE A 22 5.09 -2.58 -21.02
C PHE A 22 6.20 -2.39 -19.96
N LEU A 23 7.48 -2.46 -20.34
CA LEU A 23 8.58 -2.18 -19.41
C LEU A 23 8.58 -0.73 -18.92
N LEU A 24 8.09 0.22 -19.73
CA LEU A 24 7.95 1.63 -19.32
C LEU A 24 6.94 1.79 -18.18
N VAL A 25 5.89 0.94 -18.17
CA VAL A 25 4.95 0.86 -17.03
C VAL A 25 5.68 0.41 -15.77
N LEU A 26 6.55 -0.59 -15.87
CA LEU A 26 7.35 -1.08 -14.73
C LEU A 26 8.40 -0.07 -14.26
N VAL A 27 8.97 0.73 -15.19
CA VAL A 27 9.87 1.86 -14.81
C VAL A 27 9.14 2.84 -13.91
N TYR A 28 7.91 3.22 -14.25
CA TYR A 28 7.11 4.11 -13.41
C TYR A 28 6.84 3.50 -12.05
N VAL A 29 6.45 2.22 -12.00
CA VAL A 29 6.23 1.49 -10.73
C VAL A 29 7.47 1.54 -9.84
N TYR A 30 8.66 1.34 -10.41
CA TYR A 30 9.92 1.44 -9.69
C TYR A 30 10.17 2.86 -9.15
N ILE A 31 10.03 3.87 -10.02
CA ILE A 31 10.28 5.27 -9.65
C ILE A 31 9.36 5.70 -8.50
N ASP A 32 8.11 5.29 -8.55
CA ASP A 32 7.10 5.72 -7.59
C ASP A 32 7.22 4.99 -6.23
N ILE A 33 7.65 3.73 -6.24
CA ILE A 33 7.90 2.96 -5.01
C ILE A 33 9.24 3.33 -4.37
N VAL A 34 10.33 3.37 -5.16
CA VAL A 34 11.68 3.58 -4.63
C VAL A 34 12.04 5.06 -4.52
N SER A 35 11.40 5.91 -5.31
CA SER A 35 11.69 7.36 -5.35
C SER A 35 13.19 7.67 -5.51
N PRO A 36 13.87 7.16 -6.58
CA PRO A 36 15.31 7.29 -6.74
C PRO A 36 15.79 8.73 -6.78
N GLN A 37 14.97 9.69 -7.25
CA GLN A 37 15.25 11.12 -7.24
C GLN A 37 15.47 11.67 -5.82
N ARG A 38 14.85 11.07 -4.81
CA ARG A 38 15.02 11.47 -3.40
C ARG A 38 16.22 10.79 -2.74
N LEU A 39 16.71 9.71 -3.33
CA LEU A 39 17.87 8.98 -2.87
C LEU A 39 19.19 9.51 -3.46
N THR A 40 19.12 10.30 -4.55
CA THR A 40 20.27 10.93 -5.17
C THR A 40 20.59 12.28 -4.54
N TYR A 41 21.85 12.72 -4.63
CA TYR A 41 22.26 13.98 -4.01
C TYR A 41 21.97 15.20 -4.90
N LEU A 42 22.19 15.11 -6.22
CA LEU A 42 22.17 16.26 -7.11
C LEU A 42 21.46 15.98 -8.45
N LEU A 43 21.83 14.90 -9.15
CA LEU A 43 21.54 14.78 -10.57
C LEU A 43 20.07 14.50 -10.91
N LEU A 44 19.33 13.78 -10.07
CA LEU A 44 17.93 13.44 -10.35
C LEU A 44 16.91 14.32 -9.60
N ASN A 45 17.34 15.15 -8.64
CA ASN A 45 16.42 15.95 -7.83
C ASN A 45 15.63 16.99 -8.63
N SER A 46 16.27 17.56 -9.67
CA SER A 46 15.66 18.58 -10.54
C SER A 46 14.92 17.98 -11.76
N VAL A 47 15.08 16.68 -12.00
CA VAL A 47 14.48 16.01 -13.17
C VAL A 47 13.12 15.42 -12.77
N PRO A 48 12.00 15.74 -13.46
CA PRO A 48 10.68 15.18 -13.18
C PRO A 48 10.56 13.74 -13.74
N ILE A 49 11.42 12.82 -13.28
CA ILE A 49 11.53 11.45 -13.81
C ILE A 49 10.21 10.67 -13.75
N SER A 50 9.38 10.92 -12.76
CA SER A 50 8.06 10.29 -12.61
C SER A 50 7.12 10.73 -13.75
N LEU A 51 7.12 12.03 -14.09
CA LEU A 51 6.34 12.56 -15.21
C LEU A 51 6.82 12.01 -16.56
N ILE A 52 8.14 11.95 -16.75
CA ILE A 52 8.76 11.37 -17.96
C ILE A 52 8.36 9.90 -18.08
N ALA A 53 8.43 9.13 -17.00
CA ALA A 53 8.08 7.71 -17.00
C ALA A 53 6.60 7.48 -17.34
N VAL A 54 5.68 8.27 -16.75
CA VAL A 54 4.24 8.19 -17.10
C VAL A 54 4.01 8.54 -18.57
N ALA A 55 4.58 9.65 -19.04
CA ALA A 55 4.42 10.08 -20.42
C ALA A 55 4.93 9.02 -21.42
N LEU A 56 6.10 8.44 -21.15
CA LEU A 56 6.65 7.36 -21.97
C LEU A 56 5.82 6.06 -21.86
N ALA A 57 5.30 5.71 -20.69
CA ALA A 57 4.44 4.54 -20.53
C ALA A 57 3.13 4.69 -21.30
N VAL A 58 2.47 5.84 -21.21
CA VAL A 58 1.24 6.15 -21.95
C VAL A 58 1.53 6.25 -23.44
N GLY A 59 2.58 6.99 -23.84
CA GLY A 59 2.99 7.12 -25.25
C GLY A 59 3.36 5.78 -25.86
N GLY A 60 4.14 4.96 -25.18
CA GLY A 60 4.50 3.62 -25.62
C GLY A 60 3.29 2.69 -25.78
N TRP A 61 2.33 2.78 -24.86
CA TRP A 61 1.06 2.04 -24.97
C TRP A 61 0.23 2.54 -26.17
N ILE A 62 0.15 3.88 -26.38
CA ILE A 62 -0.61 4.45 -27.51
C ILE A 62 0.02 4.06 -28.84
N LEU A 63 1.33 4.11 -28.97
CA LEU A 63 2.03 3.97 -30.26
C LEU A 63 2.34 2.52 -30.62
N ALA A 64 2.68 1.68 -29.65
CA ALA A 64 3.28 0.38 -29.92
C ALA A 64 2.64 -0.80 -29.21
N ASP A 65 1.71 -0.60 -28.24
CA ASP A 65 1.05 -1.73 -27.61
C ASP A 65 -0.25 -2.11 -28.32
N ASP A 66 -0.58 -3.39 -28.31
CA ASP A 66 -1.84 -3.88 -28.89
C ASP A 66 -3.02 -3.49 -27.98
N LYS A 67 -4.03 -2.85 -28.56
CA LYS A 67 -5.23 -2.34 -27.85
C LYS A 67 -6.48 -3.18 -28.10
N ARG A 68 -6.35 -4.29 -28.87
CA ARG A 68 -7.48 -5.15 -29.15
C ARG A 68 -8.07 -5.69 -27.85
N ASP A 69 -9.39 -5.65 -27.72
CA ASP A 69 -10.14 -6.08 -26.54
C ASP A 69 -9.82 -5.34 -25.23
N THR A 70 -9.30 -4.11 -25.32
CA THR A 70 -9.13 -3.25 -24.16
C THR A 70 -10.49 -2.91 -23.57
N ARG A 71 -10.73 -3.25 -22.31
CA ARG A 71 -11.99 -2.96 -21.61
C ARG A 71 -11.72 -2.06 -20.42
N VAL A 72 -12.53 -1.02 -20.27
CA VAL A 72 -12.52 -0.16 -19.11
C VAL A 72 -13.45 -0.76 -18.06
N GLY A 73 -12.92 -1.00 -16.87
CA GLY A 73 -13.69 -1.49 -15.73
C GLY A 73 -14.41 -0.36 -15.00
N GLY A 74 -15.57 -0.63 -14.38
CA GLY A 74 -16.32 0.39 -13.64
C GLY A 74 -15.51 1.06 -12.53
N ARG A 75 -14.57 0.35 -11.89
CA ARG A 75 -13.67 0.95 -10.89
C ARG A 75 -12.67 1.94 -11.47
N GLN A 76 -12.27 1.78 -12.74
CA GLN A 76 -11.43 2.78 -13.42
C GLN A 76 -12.20 4.10 -13.59
N VAL A 77 -13.49 4.02 -13.90
CA VAL A 77 -14.36 5.20 -13.97
C VAL A 77 -14.44 5.90 -12.61
N LEU A 78 -14.60 5.14 -11.51
CA LEU A 78 -14.59 5.72 -10.16
C LEU A 78 -13.24 6.39 -9.82
N ILE A 79 -12.12 5.82 -10.25
CA ILE A 79 -10.79 6.44 -10.07
C ILE A 79 -10.69 7.74 -10.86
N VAL A 80 -11.18 7.77 -12.10
CA VAL A 80 -11.22 9.01 -12.93
C VAL A 80 -12.14 10.05 -12.29
N LEU A 81 -13.30 9.65 -11.77
CA LEU A 81 -14.19 10.56 -11.04
C LEU A 81 -13.51 11.12 -9.79
N LEU A 82 -12.79 10.28 -9.03
CA LEU A 82 -12.02 10.75 -7.87
C LEU A 82 -10.92 11.73 -8.31
N LEU A 83 -10.21 11.46 -9.40
CA LEU A 83 -9.19 12.34 -9.96
C LEU A 83 -9.78 13.72 -10.30
N LEU A 84 -10.89 13.75 -11.03
CA LEU A 84 -11.57 15.00 -11.42
C LEU A 84 -12.11 15.75 -10.20
N TYR A 85 -12.64 15.01 -9.23
CA TYR A 85 -13.13 15.59 -7.98
C TYR A 85 -12.00 16.23 -7.16
N CYS A 86 -10.87 15.52 -6.99
CA CYS A 86 -9.68 16.05 -6.30
C CYS A 86 -9.10 17.29 -7.02
N TRP A 87 -9.17 17.31 -8.35
CA TRP A 87 -8.79 18.52 -9.10
C TRP A 87 -9.70 19.71 -8.75
N GLY A 88 -11.02 19.49 -8.72
CA GLY A 88 -11.98 20.53 -8.34
C GLY A 88 -11.77 21.05 -6.91
N THR A 89 -11.58 20.15 -5.95
CA THR A 89 -11.33 20.53 -4.54
C THR A 89 -9.98 21.23 -4.36
N THR A 90 -8.98 20.92 -5.20
CA THR A 90 -7.69 21.63 -5.17
C THR A 90 -7.82 23.09 -5.61
N ILE A 91 -8.67 23.37 -6.60
CA ILE A 91 -8.92 24.75 -7.06
C ILE A 91 -9.65 25.57 -5.97
N ALA A 92 -10.52 24.92 -5.20
CA ALA A 92 -11.31 25.54 -4.15
C ALA A 92 -10.73 25.32 -2.75
N ALA A 93 -9.44 24.98 -2.64
CA ALA A 93 -8.81 24.60 -1.37
C ALA A 93 -8.64 25.79 -0.42
N ASP A 94 -8.80 25.52 0.90
CA ASP A 94 -8.56 26.51 1.96
C ASP A 94 -7.09 26.98 2.00
N PHE A 95 -6.16 26.07 1.61
CA PHE A 95 -4.73 26.33 1.54
C PHE A 95 -4.22 26.05 0.12
N PRO A 96 -4.40 26.99 -0.84
CA PRO A 96 -4.17 26.71 -2.27
C PRO A 96 -2.73 26.32 -2.62
N VAL A 97 -1.74 26.89 -1.92
CA VAL A 97 -0.32 26.60 -2.19
C VAL A 97 0.04 25.18 -1.79
N GLU A 98 -0.27 24.80 -0.57
CA GLU A 98 0.01 23.48 -0.02
C GLU A 98 -0.87 22.39 -0.67
N ALA A 99 -2.10 22.75 -1.05
CA ALA A 99 -2.98 21.87 -1.80
C ALA A 99 -2.39 21.55 -3.20
N LYS A 100 -1.80 22.54 -3.88
CA LYS A 100 -1.15 22.35 -5.16
C LYS A 100 0.09 21.44 -5.05
N GLU A 101 0.88 21.59 -4.00
CA GLU A 101 2.06 20.74 -3.75
C GLU A 101 1.64 19.26 -3.59
N LYS A 102 0.56 18.98 -2.86
CA LYS A 102 0.04 17.61 -2.73
C LYS A 102 -0.59 17.13 -4.03
N TRP A 103 -1.32 17.96 -4.75
CA TRP A 103 -1.90 17.67 -6.05
C TRP A 103 -0.83 17.24 -7.08
N ASP A 104 0.33 17.89 -7.10
CA ASP A 104 1.40 17.65 -8.07
C ASP A 104 1.86 16.19 -8.14
N TRP A 105 1.66 15.39 -7.11
CA TRP A 105 1.95 13.97 -7.14
C TRP A 105 0.69 13.09 -7.11
N VAL A 106 -0.42 13.52 -6.46
CA VAL A 106 -1.65 12.74 -6.37
C VAL A 106 -2.28 12.48 -7.73
N TRP A 107 -2.36 13.52 -8.59
CA TRP A 107 -2.95 13.33 -9.91
C TRP A 107 -2.20 12.29 -10.75
N LYS A 108 -0.87 12.20 -10.63
CA LYS A 108 -0.06 11.19 -11.32
C LYS A 108 -0.40 9.78 -10.84
N ALA A 109 -0.52 9.59 -9.55
CA ALA A 109 -0.88 8.30 -8.96
C ALA A 109 -2.27 7.84 -9.40
N LEU A 110 -3.28 8.73 -9.38
CA LEU A 110 -4.65 8.42 -9.79
C LEU A 110 -4.76 8.20 -11.30
N ALA A 111 -4.13 9.06 -12.13
CA ALA A 111 -4.09 8.90 -13.57
C ALA A 111 -3.42 7.59 -13.99
N PHE A 112 -2.29 7.28 -13.36
CA PHE A 112 -1.61 6.00 -13.58
C PHE A 112 -2.45 4.81 -13.15
N ALA A 113 -3.14 4.89 -12.01
CA ALA A 113 -4.04 3.83 -11.55
C ALA A 113 -5.21 3.57 -12.51
N ALA A 114 -5.75 4.61 -13.13
CA ALA A 114 -6.78 4.47 -14.17
C ALA A 114 -6.21 3.88 -15.47
N PHE A 115 -4.98 4.22 -15.82
CA PHE A 115 -4.29 3.74 -17.01
C PHE A 115 -3.78 2.30 -16.88
N LEU A 116 -3.19 1.94 -15.75
CA LEU A 116 -2.49 0.68 -15.49
C LEU A 116 -3.27 -0.59 -15.93
N PRO A 117 -4.57 -0.75 -15.60
CA PRO A 117 -5.31 -1.95 -15.98
C PRO A 117 -5.41 -2.16 -17.51
N LEU A 118 -5.34 -1.09 -18.30
CA LEU A 118 -5.38 -1.17 -19.76
C LEU A 118 -4.14 -1.90 -20.33
N THR A 119 -3.04 -1.88 -19.61
CA THR A 119 -1.78 -2.54 -19.97
C THR A 119 -1.71 -4.00 -19.55
N LEU A 120 -2.56 -4.44 -18.60
CA LEU A 120 -2.52 -5.76 -17.98
C LEU A 120 -3.33 -6.80 -18.76
N ARG A 121 -2.91 -7.05 -20.00
CA ARG A 121 -3.65 -7.89 -20.95
C ARG A 121 -3.36 -9.39 -20.83
N THR A 122 -2.28 -9.78 -20.22
CA THR A 122 -1.83 -11.16 -20.10
C THR A 122 -1.50 -11.50 -18.64
N ARG A 123 -1.57 -12.80 -18.30
CA ARG A 123 -1.13 -13.30 -17.01
C ARG A 123 0.30 -12.85 -16.68
N VAL A 124 1.23 -12.96 -17.64
CA VAL A 124 2.63 -12.58 -17.46
C VAL A 124 2.76 -11.10 -17.09
N ARG A 125 1.96 -10.20 -17.69
CA ARG A 125 2.00 -8.76 -17.34
C ARG A 125 1.47 -8.49 -15.95
N ILE A 126 0.42 -9.21 -15.50
CA ILE A 126 -0.10 -9.12 -14.13
C ILE A 126 0.96 -9.61 -13.14
N GLU A 127 1.57 -10.77 -13.42
CA GLU A 127 2.66 -11.30 -12.60
C GLU A 127 3.87 -10.37 -12.58
N ALA A 128 4.27 -9.82 -13.72
CA ALA A 128 5.41 -8.90 -13.81
C ALA A 128 5.17 -7.61 -13.02
N LEU A 129 3.97 -7.04 -13.07
CA LEU A 129 3.61 -5.88 -12.25
C LEU A 129 3.77 -6.21 -10.76
N LEU A 130 3.13 -7.27 -10.27
CA LEU A 130 3.15 -7.64 -8.87
C LEU A 130 4.57 -8.01 -8.39
N LEU A 131 5.30 -8.76 -9.21
CA LEU A 131 6.70 -9.09 -8.92
C LEU A 131 7.54 -7.81 -8.81
N PHE A 132 7.34 -6.87 -9.72
CA PHE A 132 8.11 -5.63 -9.75
C PHE A 132 7.77 -4.72 -8.57
N MET A 133 6.50 -4.65 -8.16
CA MET A 133 6.07 -3.99 -6.92
C MET A 133 6.76 -4.59 -5.70
N ILE A 134 6.81 -5.94 -5.60
CA ILE A 134 7.48 -6.64 -4.51
C ILE A 134 8.99 -6.36 -4.54
N LEU A 135 9.66 -6.49 -5.69
CA LEU A 135 11.10 -6.27 -5.80
C LEU A 135 11.49 -4.82 -5.50
N ALA A 136 10.71 -3.85 -5.95
CA ALA A 136 10.91 -2.45 -5.63
C ALA A 136 10.76 -2.18 -4.12
N ALA A 137 9.70 -2.70 -3.48
CA ALA A 137 9.52 -2.59 -2.04
C ALA A 137 10.58 -3.37 -1.27
N SER A 138 11.02 -4.53 -1.77
CA SER A 138 12.04 -5.36 -1.13
C SER A 138 13.40 -4.68 -1.03
N SER A 139 13.74 -3.77 -1.94
CA SER A 139 14.97 -2.98 -1.85
C SER A 139 15.06 -2.14 -0.56
N ILE A 140 13.91 -1.68 -0.07
CA ILE A 140 13.79 -0.95 1.20
C ILE A 140 13.70 -1.94 2.36
N ILE A 141 12.84 -2.96 2.22
CA ILE A 141 12.52 -3.94 3.27
C ILE A 141 13.74 -4.79 3.67
N VAL A 142 14.50 -5.28 2.69
CA VAL A 142 15.68 -6.11 2.98
C VAL A 142 16.75 -5.30 3.71
N VAL A 143 17.02 -4.07 3.26
CA VAL A 143 17.96 -3.16 3.93
C VAL A 143 17.47 -2.84 5.35
N GLY A 144 16.17 -2.56 5.52
CA GLY A 144 15.56 -2.34 6.83
C GLY A 144 15.65 -3.56 7.74
N GLY A 145 15.35 -4.75 7.22
CA GLY A 145 15.45 -6.01 7.95
C GLY A 145 16.89 -6.31 8.42
N ILE A 146 17.88 -6.13 7.55
CA ILE A 146 19.31 -6.30 7.90
C ILE A 146 19.70 -5.32 9.01
N LYS A 147 19.33 -4.04 8.88
CA LYS A 147 19.61 -3.03 9.92
C LYS A 147 18.92 -3.36 11.24
N THR A 148 17.68 -3.86 11.20
CA THR A 148 16.95 -4.29 12.40
C THR A 148 17.70 -5.40 13.14
N ILE A 149 18.21 -6.40 12.43
CA ILE A 149 19.01 -7.48 13.03
C ILE A 149 20.36 -6.95 13.56
N ALA A 150 21.04 -6.13 12.78
CA ALA A 150 22.40 -5.67 13.11
C ALA A 150 22.41 -4.63 14.26
N SER A 151 21.37 -3.81 14.39
CA SER A 151 21.31 -2.72 15.37
C SER A 151 20.44 -3.00 16.59
N GLY A 152 19.97 -4.24 16.77
CA GLY A 152 19.07 -4.57 17.87
C GLY A 152 17.69 -3.87 17.79
N GLY A 153 17.25 -3.47 16.58
CA GLY A 153 15.91 -2.92 16.33
C GLY A 153 15.82 -1.41 16.22
N GLY A 154 16.88 -0.66 16.43
CA GLY A 154 16.87 0.82 16.31
C GLY A 154 17.22 1.35 14.92
N GLY A 155 17.59 0.49 13.97
CA GLY A 155 18.21 0.90 12.72
C GLY A 155 17.29 1.56 11.70
N TYR A 156 15.99 1.32 11.76
CA TYR A 156 15.09 1.78 10.72
C TYR A 156 14.66 3.25 10.91
N GLY A 157 14.59 3.75 12.13
CA GLY A 157 14.29 5.15 12.42
C GLY A 157 15.27 6.14 11.79
N GLN A 158 16.49 5.69 11.44
CA GLN A 158 17.47 6.51 10.74
C GLN A 158 17.22 6.62 9.22
N LEU A 159 16.43 5.75 8.61
CA LEU A 159 16.07 5.85 7.19
C LEU A 159 15.06 6.95 6.91
N ASN A 160 14.23 7.29 7.87
CA ASN A 160 13.26 8.40 7.78
C ASN A 160 13.95 9.77 7.63
N LEU A 161 15.23 9.89 8.05
CA LEU A 161 16.02 11.12 7.93
C LEU A 161 16.44 11.45 6.50
N MET A 162 16.32 10.51 5.55
CA MET A 162 16.79 10.70 4.18
C MET A 162 15.72 11.10 3.18
N VAL A 163 14.46 10.94 3.53
CA VAL A 163 13.33 11.21 2.65
C VAL A 163 12.25 11.93 3.46
N ASP A 164 12.20 13.23 3.25
CA ASP A 164 11.12 14.03 3.79
C ASP A 164 9.83 13.68 3.03
N ASN A 165 8.83 13.18 3.77
CA ASN A 165 7.42 13.05 3.38
C ASN A 165 6.89 11.92 2.51
N ASN A 166 5.75 11.63 2.89
CA ASN A 166 4.43 11.06 2.47
C ASN A 166 4.28 10.47 1.05
N SER A 167 5.13 10.71 0.09
CA SER A 167 5.02 10.15 -1.26
C SER A 167 5.81 8.85 -1.49
N GLY A 168 6.69 8.48 -0.59
CA GLY A 168 7.48 7.26 -0.67
C GLY A 168 7.14 6.27 0.44
N LEU A 169 7.71 5.05 0.38
CA LEU A 169 7.54 4.02 1.40
C LEU A 169 8.55 4.14 2.55
N TYR A 170 9.16 5.32 2.78
CA TYR A 170 10.23 5.48 3.77
C TYR A 170 9.74 5.87 5.16
N GLU A 171 8.47 6.25 5.30
CA GLU A 171 7.86 6.48 6.62
C GLU A 171 7.64 5.14 7.32
N GLY A 172 8.04 5.05 8.58
CA GLY A 172 8.10 3.79 9.34
C GLY A 172 6.79 3.02 9.43
N SER A 173 5.67 3.71 9.66
CA SER A 173 4.35 3.07 9.74
C SER A 173 3.85 2.65 8.36
N THR A 174 4.11 3.45 7.33
CA THR A 174 3.73 3.17 5.94
C THR A 174 4.45 1.93 5.42
N ILE A 175 5.79 1.89 5.54
CA ILE A 175 6.54 0.72 5.10
C ILE A 175 6.17 -0.53 5.89
N SER A 176 5.85 -0.41 7.19
CA SER A 176 5.39 -1.54 7.99
C SER A 176 4.06 -2.10 7.49
N ALA A 177 3.09 -1.22 7.19
CA ALA A 177 1.80 -1.65 6.65
C ALA A 177 1.96 -2.30 5.26
N VAL A 178 2.77 -1.72 4.36
CA VAL A 178 3.03 -2.24 3.02
C VAL A 178 3.82 -3.55 3.07
N ALA A 179 4.84 -3.66 3.92
CA ALA A 179 5.62 -4.88 4.07
C ALA A 179 4.74 -6.07 4.47
N ILE A 180 3.79 -5.87 5.38
CA ILE A 180 2.86 -6.93 5.77
C ILE A 180 1.79 -7.17 4.68
N ALA A 181 1.33 -6.13 3.99
CA ALA A 181 0.35 -6.25 2.91
C ALA A 181 0.85 -7.04 1.69
N ILE A 182 2.16 -7.02 1.39
CA ILE A 182 2.73 -7.79 0.27
C ILE A 182 2.97 -9.27 0.58
N VAL A 183 3.00 -9.68 1.86
CA VAL A 183 3.28 -11.07 2.27
C VAL A 183 2.38 -12.09 1.56
N PRO A 184 1.05 -11.92 1.46
CA PRO A 184 0.19 -12.86 0.76
C PRO A 184 0.57 -13.03 -0.73
N ILE A 185 1.04 -11.96 -1.37
CA ILE A 185 1.44 -11.97 -2.79
C ILE A 185 2.79 -12.69 -2.94
N ILE A 186 3.73 -12.50 -2.01
CA ILE A 186 5.00 -13.24 -1.97
C ILE A 186 4.72 -14.74 -1.82
N VAL A 187 3.81 -15.12 -0.90
CA VAL A 187 3.40 -16.52 -0.71
C VAL A 187 2.74 -17.08 -1.96
N TRP A 188 1.96 -16.28 -2.70
CA TRP A 188 1.38 -16.71 -3.97
C TRP A 188 2.48 -17.06 -5.00
N PHE A 189 3.55 -16.24 -5.12
CA PHE A 189 4.68 -16.52 -6.01
C PHE A 189 5.44 -17.80 -5.66
N MET A 190 5.47 -18.20 -4.39
CA MET A 190 6.09 -19.47 -3.96
C MET A 190 5.45 -20.69 -4.61
N HIS A 191 4.19 -20.59 -5.08
CA HIS A 191 3.41 -21.73 -5.55
C HIS A 191 2.90 -21.61 -7.00
N HIS A 192 2.70 -20.39 -7.49
CA HIS A 192 1.97 -20.14 -8.75
C HIS A 192 2.69 -19.28 -9.78
N GLY A 193 3.86 -18.73 -9.45
CA GLY A 193 4.63 -17.87 -10.36
C GLY A 193 5.03 -18.56 -11.65
N THR A 194 4.93 -17.85 -12.79
CA THR A 194 5.37 -18.37 -14.10
C THR A 194 6.66 -17.71 -14.58
N ILE A 195 6.94 -16.48 -14.14
CA ILE A 195 8.19 -15.76 -14.48
C ILE A 195 9.37 -16.47 -13.79
N PHE A 196 9.24 -16.73 -12.49
CA PHE A 196 10.14 -17.62 -11.75
C PHE A 196 9.36 -18.85 -11.35
N ARG A 197 9.73 -20.02 -11.92
CA ARG A 197 9.07 -21.28 -11.60
C ARG A 197 9.29 -21.62 -10.13
N PRO A 198 8.26 -22.11 -9.43
CA PRO A 198 8.36 -22.50 -8.04
C PRO A 198 9.35 -23.65 -7.84
N ASP A 199 10.57 -23.32 -7.47
CA ASP A 199 11.62 -24.27 -7.05
C ASP A 199 12.04 -23.99 -5.61
N TRP A 200 13.00 -24.75 -5.08
CA TRP A 200 13.49 -24.57 -3.72
C TRP A 200 14.17 -23.20 -3.51
N ARG A 201 14.83 -22.64 -4.54
CA ARG A 201 15.53 -21.33 -4.48
C ARG A 201 14.53 -20.19 -4.37
N VAL A 202 13.49 -20.23 -5.22
CA VAL A 202 12.39 -19.28 -5.18
C VAL A 202 11.67 -19.33 -3.84
N LYS A 203 11.40 -20.54 -3.32
CA LYS A 203 10.77 -20.71 -2.01
C LYS A 203 11.65 -20.16 -0.88
N ALA A 204 12.95 -20.46 -0.89
CA ALA A 204 13.90 -19.94 0.09
C ALA A 204 13.97 -18.40 0.07
N TYR A 205 14.07 -17.80 -1.12
CA TYR A 205 14.06 -16.35 -1.28
C TYR A 205 12.76 -15.73 -0.75
N CYS A 206 11.61 -16.28 -1.13
CA CYS A 206 10.31 -15.79 -0.66
C CYS A 206 10.18 -15.90 0.87
N LEU A 207 10.63 -17.00 1.48
CA LEU A 207 10.63 -17.14 2.94
C LEU A 207 11.54 -16.11 3.62
N ALA A 208 12.74 -15.91 3.09
CA ALA A 208 13.65 -14.87 3.60
C ALA A 208 13.05 -13.46 3.48
N LEU A 209 12.36 -13.18 2.36
CA LEU A 209 11.69 -11.90 2.16
C LEU A 209 10.48 -11.74 3.10
N VAL A 210 9.68 -12.79 3.33
CA VAL A 210 8.59 -12.77 4.32
C VAL A 210 9.16 -12.49 5.71
N PHE A 211 10.27 -13.14 6.07
CA PHE A 211 10.95 -12.87 7.34
C PHE A 211 11.40 -11.41 7.45
N ALA A 212 12.02 -10.86 6.40
CA ALA A 212 12.38 -9.45 6.36
C ALA A 212 11.17 -8.52 6.51
N CYS A 213 10.02 -8.85 5.86
CA CYS A 213 8.78 -8.10 6.01
C CYS A 213 8.30 -8.07 7.48
N LEU A 214 8.38 -9.20 8.19
CA LEU A 214 7.98 -9.28 9.61
C LEU A 214 8.93 -8.52 10.55
N LEU A 215 10.18 -8.31 10.16
CA LEU A 215 11.14 -7.52 10.93
C LEU A 215 10.89 -6.00 10.83
N ILE A 216 10.25 -5.51 9.76
CA ILE A 216 10.05 -4.08 9.57
C ILE A 216 9.24 -3.43 10.71
N PRO A 217 8.07 -3.95 11.14
CA PRO A 217 7.34 -3.41 12.29
C PRO A 217 8.16 -3.38 13.59
N VAL A 218 9.06 -4.35 13.77
CA VAL A 218 9.96 -4.40 14.93
C VAL A 218 11.01 -3.27 14.84
N GLY A 219 11.69 -3.17 13.69
CA GLY A 219 12.74 -2.17 13.47
C GLY A 219 12.24 -0.72 13.50
N THR A 220 11.02 -0.49 13.00
CA THR A 220 10.36 0.82 13.04
C THR A 220 9.63 1.09 14.35
N SER A 221 9.54 0.10 15.25
CA SER A 221 8.79 0.16 16.50
C SER A 221 7.34 0.63 16.34
N THR A 222 6.65 0.19 15.26
CA THR A 222 5.31 0.65 14.90
C THR A 222 4.21 -0.27 15.42
N ARG A 223 3.26 0.30 16.21
CA ARG A 223 2.07 -0.41 16.69
C ARG A 223 1.16 -0.85 15.53
N THR A 224 1.03 0.00 14.53
CA THR A 224 0.23 -0.29 13.31
C THR A 224 0.71 -1.55 12.60
N GLY A 225 2.04 -1.73 12.48
CA GLY A 225 2.60 -2.93 11.86
C GLY A 225 2.24 -4.22 12.61
N LEU A 226 2.18 -4.19 13.95
CA LEU A 226 1.72 -5.35 14.73
C LEU A 226 0.25 -5.68 14.51
N LEU A 227 -0.60 -4.66 14.43
CA LEU A 227 -2.02 -4.85 14.09
C LEU A 227 -2.17 -5.49 12.70
N CYS A 228 -1.35 -5.05 11.74
CA CYS A 228 -1.30 -5.64 10.40
C CYS A 228 -0.86 -7.12 10.42
N ILE A 229 0.16 -7.48 11.22
CA ILE A 229 0.58 -8.87 11.40
C ILE A 229 -0.56 -9.70 12.01
N GLY A 230 -1.21 -9.21 13.06
CA GLY A 230 -2.33 -9.90 13.71
C GLY A 230 -3.49 -10.14 12.73
N LEU A 231 -3.86 -9.13 11.95
CA LEU A 231 -4.91 -9.27 10.94
C LEU A 231 -4.49 -10.24 9.83
N LEU A 232 -3.26 -10.18 9.34
CA LEU A 232 -2.77 -11.12 8.33
C LEU A 232 -2.80 -12.55 8.85
N ALA A 233 -2.42 -12.78 10.10
CA ALA A 233 -2.51 -14.09 10.74
C ALA A 233 -3.96 -14.60 10.77
N LEU A 234 -4.93 -13.77 11.15
CA LEU A 234 -6.36 -14.12 11.12
C LEU A 234 -6.86 -14.44 9.70
N LEU A 235 -6.47 -13.65 8.72
CA LEU A 235 -6.85 -13.89 7.32
C LEU A 235 -6.23 -15.19 6.78
N SER A 236 -5.00 -15.53 7.18
CA SER A 236 -4.29 -16.74 6.76
C SER A 236 -4.97 -18.01 7.25
N ILE A 237 -5.62 -17.97 8.42
CA ILE A 237 -6.31 -19.12 9.03
C ILE A 237 -7.68 -19.38 8.37
N ARG A 238 -8.20 -18.45 7.59
CA ARG A 238 -9.55 -18.51 7.01
C ARG A 238 -9.85 -19.83 6.27
N ASN A 239 -8.83 -20.38 5.60
CA ASN A 239 -8.98 -21.60 4.76
C ASN A 239 -8.36 -22.86 5.38
N VAL A 240 -7.86 -22.80 6.62
CA VAL A 240 -7.17 -23.93 7.27
C VAL A 240 -8.15 -24.78 8.07
N LYS A 241 -8.07 -26.13 7.90
CA LYS A 241 -8.95 -27.05 8.62
C LYS A 241 -8.76 -27.04 10.15
N ARG A 242 -7.50 -26.92 10.62
CA ARG A 242 -7.15 -26.93 12.07
C ARG A 242 -6.89 -25.51 12.60
N LYS A 243 -7.89 -24.63 12.48
CA LYS A 243 -7.76 -23.19 12.80
C LYS A 243 -7.21 -22.92 14.21
N PHE A 244 -7.74 -23.61 15.21
CA PHE A 244 -7.35 -23.41 16.61
C PHE A 244 -5.90 -23.86 16.89
N ALA A 245 -5.44 -24.94 16.27
CA ALA A 245 -4.06 -25.39 16.40
C ALA A 245 -3.07 -24.38 15.82
N TYR A 246 -3.38 -23.81 14.66
CA TYR A 246 -2.55 -22.76 14.06
C TYR A 246 -2.58 -21.45 14.86
N LEU A 247 -3.73 -21.06 15.41
CA LEU A 247 -3.83 -19.91 16.32
C LEU A 247 -2.99 -20.13 17.57
N ALA A 248 -3.11 -21.30 18.21
CA ALA A 248 -2.30 -21.65 19.37
C ALA A 248 -0.81 -21.63 19.04
N MET A 249 -0.42 -22.22 17.92
CA MET A 249 0.98 -22.20 17.44
C MET A 249 1.49 -20.77 17.22
N LEU A 250 0.72 -19.91 16.55
CA LEU A 250 1.07 -18.50 16.35
C LEU A 250 1.16 -17.74 17.67
N GLY A 251 0.26 -18.02 18.61
CA GLY A 251 0.31 -17.46 19.97
C GLY A 251 1.57 -17.88 20.71
N VAL A 252 1.90 -19.16 20.69
CA VAL A 252 3.14 -19.68 21.31
C VAL A 252 4.39 -19.07 20.67
N LEU A 253 4.45 -18.99 19.33
CA LEU A 253 5.57 -18.37 18.62
C LEU A 253 5.67 -16.87 18.94
N GLY A 254 4.53 -16.17 19.03
CA GLY A 254 4.49 -14.76 19.42
C GLY A 254 5.04 -14.53 20.83
N VAL A 255 4.63 -15.34 21.79
CA VAL A 255 5.15 -15.29 23.19
C VAL A 255 6.62 -15.65 23.24
N ALA A 256 7.03 -16.70 22.52
CA ALA A 256 8.43 -17.11 22.46
C ALA A 256 9.34 -16.06 21.79
N ALA A 257 8.79 -15.19 20.95
CA ALA A 257 9.54 -14.09 20.31
C ALA A 257 9.80 -12.91 21.27
N ILE A 258 9.00 -12.72 22.32
CA ILE A 258 9.10 -11.55 23.24
C ILE A 258 10.52 -11.33 23.79
N PRO A 259 11.25 -12.35 24.28
CA PRO A 259 12.60 -12.15 24.80
C PRO A 259 13.63 -11.65 23.78
N PHE A 260 13.34 -11.86 22.49
CA PHE A 260 14.21 -11.45 21.38
C PHE A 260 13.86 -10.05 20.82
N LEU A 261 12.79 -9.42 21.33
CA LEU A 261 12.39 -8.10 20.90
C LEU A 261 13.24 -7.03 21.59
N PRO A 262 13.65 -5.97 20.86
CA PRO A 262 14.40 -4.85 21.44
C PRO A 262 13.64 -4.16 22.56
N SER A 263 14.36 -3.68 23.58
CA SER A 263 13.76 -2.94 24.71
C SER A 263 13.01 -1.69 24.26
N THR A 264 13.51 -1.00 23.24
CA THR A 264 12.82 0.16 22.61
C THR A 264 11.45 -0.21 22.08
N PHE A 265 11.32 -1.37 21.45
CA PHE A 265 10.06 -1.89 20.95
C PHE A 265 9.12 -2.27 22.10
N THR A 266 9.60 -3.05 23.08
CA THR A 266 8.77 -3.49 24.21
C THR A 266 8.31 -2.34 25.08
N ASN A 267 9.16 -1.33 25.33
CA ASN A 267 8.80 -0.12 26.06
C ASN A 267 7.70 0.64 25.31
N ARG A 268 7.81 0.80 24.00
CA ARG A 268 6.79 1.47 23.18
C ARG A 268 5.47 0.70 23.13
N MET A 269 5.50 -0.64 23.24
CA MET A 269 4.28 -1.44 23.34
C MET A 269 3.63 -1.32 24.72
N ASN A 270 4.40 -1.18 25.79
CA ASN A 270 3.88 -1.01 27.13
C ASN A 270 3.09 0.31 27.31
N THR A 271 3.40 1.37 26.53
CA THR A 271 2.64 2.63 26.58
C THR A 271 1.20 2.48 26.03
N ILE A 272 0.84 1.34 25.40
CA ILE A 272 -0.55 1.04 25.04
C ILE A 272 -1.43 0.90 26.29
N LYS A 273 -0.86 0.44 27.41
CA LYS A 273 -1.59 0.27 28.69
C LYS A 273 -1.93 1.62 29.36
N THR A 274 -1.23 2.69 29.00
CA THR A 274 -1.40 4.04 29.54
C THR A 274 -1.82 5.02 28.44
N TYR A 275 -2.82 4.63 27.64
CA TYR A 275 -3.26 5.42 26.47
C TYR A 275 -3.69 6.84 26.81
N ASP A 276 -4.21 7.08 28.02
CA ASP A 276 -4.60 8.40 28.54
C ASP A 276 -3.40 9.33 28.77
N ALA A 277 -2.20 8.77 28.94
CA ALA A 277 -0.93 9.49 29.05
C ALA A 277 -0.14 9.50 27.72
N ASP A 278 -0.64 8.81 26.67
CA ASP A 278 -0.01 8.76 25.36
C ASP A 278 -0.46 9.97 24.52
N GLU A 279 0.39 10.96 24.45
CA GLU A 279 0.20 12.18 23.62
C GLU A 279 -0.22 11.82 22.18
N SER A 280 0.35 10.75 21.60
CA SER A 280 0.05 10.34 20.24
C SER A 280 -1.38 9.82 20.05
N ALA A 281 -1.98 9.19 21.04
CA ALA A 281 -3.36 8.69 20.96
C ALA A 281 -4.37 9.81 21.19
N SER A 282 -4.16 10.64 22.23
CA SER A 282 -5.03 11.77 22.57
C SER A 282 -5.08 12.80 21.45
N THR A 283 -3.92 13.13 20.87
CA THR A 283 -3.81 14.06 19.74
C THR A 283 -4.57 13.54 18.51
N ARG A 284 -4.47 12.24 18.17
CA ARG A 284 -5.24 11.66 17.04
C ARG A 284 -6.74 11.78 17.26
N LEU A 285 -7.22 11.42 18.45
CA LEU A 285 -8.65 11.52 18.78
C LEU A 285 -9.15 12.96 18.66
N ALA A 286 -8.36 13.93 19.13
CA ALA A 286 -8.68 15.35 19.02
C ALA A 286 -8.74 15.82 17.55
N VAL A 287 -7.78 15.41 16.70
CA VAL A 287 -7.79 15.70 15.26
C VAL A 287 -9.00 15.06 14.59
N TRP A 288 -9.32 13.80 14.90
CA TRP A 288 -10.45 13.10 14.30
C TRP A 288 -11.79 13.75 14.68
N LYS A 289 -11.93 14.16 15.94
CA LYS A 289 -13.11 14.92 16.37
C LYS A 289 -13.21 16.25 15.65
N TRP A 290 -12.10 17.00 15.56
CA TRP A 290 -12.05 18.23 14.78
C TRP A 290 -12.45 18.00 13.33
N THR A 291 -11.93 16.95 12.68
CA THR A 291 -12.24 16.63 11.27
C THR A 291 -13.72 16.35 11.06
N ILE A 292 -14.38 15.66 11.99
CA ILE A 292 -15.84 15.40 11.91
C ILE A 292 -16.61 16.72 11.99
N GLU A 293 -16.25 17.62 12.92
CA GLU A 293 -16.92 18.92 13.04
C GLU A 293 -16.64 19.81 11.80
N TYR A 294 -15.40 19.81 11.33
CA TYR A 294 -14.99 20.53 10.13
C TYR A 294 -15.77 20.06 8.89
N ALA A 295 -15.94 18.75 8.70
CA ALA A 295 -16.69 18.20 7.56
C ALA A 295 -18.20 18.59 7.56
N LYS A 296 -18.78 18.94 8.71
CA LYS A 296 -20.18 19.44 8.76
C LYS A 296 -20.34 20.80 8.08
N THR A 297 -19.30 21.63 8.17
CA THR A 297 -19.28 22.96 7.55
C THR A 297 -18.65 22.95 6.15
N HIS A 298 -17.83 21.92 5.87
CA HIS A 298 -17.14 21.70 4.59
C HIS A 298 -17.49 20.32 4.01
N PRO A 299 -18.76 20.08 3.61
CA PRO A 299 -19.23 18.76 3.19
C PRO A 299 -18.53 18.22 1.92
N PHE A 300 -17.96 19.12 1.12
CA PHE A 300 -17.15 18.79 -0.07
C PHE A 300 -15.64 18.73 0.21
N GLY A 301 -15.24 18.97 1.47
CA GLY A 301 -13.84 19.04 1.90
C GLY A 301 -13.21 20.42 1.76
N GLY A 302 -12.08 20.64 2.44
CA GLY A 302 -11.31 21.88 2.36
C GLY A 302 -10.15 21.85 1.36
N GLY A 303 -10.11 20.83 0.50
CA GLY A 303 -8.97 20.58 -0.39
C GLY A 303 -7.80 19.92 0.31
N PHE A 304 -6.74 19.62 -0.43
CA PHE A 304 -5.56 18.97 0.13
C PHE A 304 -4.93 19.83 1.24
N ASN A 305 -4.38 19.15 2.25
CA ASN A 305 -3.75 19.74 3.41
C ASN A 305 -4.68 20.64 4.27
N ALA A 306 -6.01 20.47 4.20
CA ALA A 306 -6.98 21.24 5.00
C ALA A 306 -6.73 21.12 6.52
N TYR A 307 -6.00 20.10 6.99
CA TYR A 307 -5.60 19.97 8.40
C TYR A 307 -4.74 21.13 8.91
N LEU A 308 -4.11 21.91 8.03
CA LEU A 308 -3.32 23.09 8.41
C LEU A 308 -4.16 24.13 9.16
N GLY A 309 -5.47 24.15 8.94
CA GLY A 309 -6.42 25.01 9.65
C GLY A 309 -6.81 24.51 11.03
N ASN A 310 -6.37 23.31 11.47
CA ASN A 310 -6.80 22.82 12.77
C ASN A 310 -6.06 23.49 13.94
N HIS A 311 -6.83 23.73 15.00
CA HIS A 311 -6.34 24.16 16.31
C HIS A 311 -6.96 23.19 17.32
N ILE A 312 -6.18 22.22 17.79
CA ILE A 312 -6.69 21.18 18.68
C ILE A 312 -6.25 21.46 20.11
N ARG A 313 -7.19 21.22 21.05
CA ARG A 313 -6.92 21.23 22.49
C ARG A 313 -7.08 19.81 22.99
N TYR A 314 -6.11 19.33 23.74
CA TYR A 314 -6.16 18.03 24.36
C TYR A 314 -5.56 18.08 25.76
N ASP A 315 -6.14 17.28 26.67
CA ASP A 315 -5.70 17.17 28.03
C ASP A 315 -4.65 16.07 28.14
N LEU A 316 -3.43 16.43 28.51
CA LEU A 316 -2.41 15.46 28.90
C LEU A 316 -2.56 15.18 30.39
N LYS A 317 -2.92 13.96 30.74
CA LYS A 317 -2.76 13.48 32.11
C LYS A 317 -1.29 13.17 32.33
N THR A 318 -0.56 14.16 32.82
CA THR A 318 0.86 13.99 33.17
C THR A 318 0.95 12.94 34.26
N SER A 319 1.51 11.77 33.96
CA SER A 319 1.96 10.87 35.02
C SER A 319 3.04 11.58 35.83
N PRO A 320 2.97 11.57 37.17
CA PRO A 320 4.05 12.14 37.98
C PRO A 320 5.36 11.46 37.57
N ASP A 321 6.38 12.25 37.28
CA ASP A 321 7.70 11.78 36.92
C ASP A 321 8.15 10.68 37.88
N ALA A 322 8.52 9.53 37.33
CA ALA A 322 9.15 8.43 38.05
C ALA A 322 10.62 8.75 38.45
N GLY A 323 10.90 10.01 38.78
CA GLY A 323 12.24 10.55 38.99
C GLY A 323 12.53 11.11 40.39
N SER A 324 11.55 11.18 41.32
CA SER A 324 11.84 11.60 42.69
C SER A 324 11.11 10.72 43.69
N ALA A 325 11.81 9.72 44.20
CA ALA A 325 11.37 8.97 45.36
C ALA A 325 11.30 9.89 46.55
N GLY A 326 10.07 10.33 46.95
CA GLY A 326 9.89 11.03 48.20
C GLY A 326 8.94 12.25 48.25
N ALA A 327 8.31 12.64 47.12
CA ALA A 327 7.31 13.71 47.17
C ALA A 327 5.88 13.15 47.28
N PRO A 328 4.99 13.72 48.13
CA PRO A 328 3.58 13.28 48.19
C PRO A 328 2.93 13.53 46.82
N ALA A 329 2.09 12.57 46.41
CA ALA A 329 1.36 12.63 45.14
C ALA A 329 0.51 13.90 45.08
N ALA A 330 1.07 14.96 44.48
CA ALA A 330 0.32 16.13 44.10
C ALA A 330 -0.64 15.72 42.99
N ALA A 331 -1.93 16.04 43.17
CA ALA A 331 -2.97 15.76 42.17
C ALA A 331 -2.51 16.27 40.80
N ALA A 332 -2.40 15.38 39.82
CA ALA A 332 -1.98 15.70 38.46
C ALA A 332 -2.96 16.75 37.91
N THR A 333 -2.49 17.99 37.79
CA THR A 333 -3.26 19.04 37.11
C THR A 333 -3.25 18.72 35.63
N PRO A 334 -4.42 18.61 34.97
CA PRO A 334 -4.47 18.40 33.54
C PRO A 334 -3.80 19.57 32.83
N LYS A 335 -2.70 19.32 32.12
CA LYS A 335 -2.06 20.32 31.28
C LYS A 335 -2.78 20.36 29.95
N VAL A 336 -3.51 21.44 29.69
CA VAL A 336 -4.14 21.67 28.40
C VAL A 336 -3.06 22.12 27.42
N GLU A 337 -2.77 21.31 26.42
CA GLU A 337 -1.90 21.69 25.31
C GLU A 337 -2.74 22.11 24.10
N VAL A 338 -2.27 23.16 23.39
CA VAL A 338 -2.88 23.66 22.17
C VAL A 338 -1.90 23.43 21.03
N ASP A 339 -2.29 22.58 20.10
CA ASP A 339 -1.50 22.25 18.92
C ASP A 339 -2.16 22.76 17.64
N LYS A 340 -1.34 23.14 16.67
CA LYS A 340 -1.78 23.67 15.37
C LYS A 340 -1.28 22.79 14.24
N ALA A 341 -2.05 22.71 13.15
CA ALA A 341 -1.65 22.06 11.91
C ALA A 341 -1.24 20.58 12.10
N ARG A 342 -1.93 19.84 12.95
CA ARG A 342 -1.67 18.42 13.20
C ARG A 342 -2.28 17.54 12.10
N ALA A 343 -1.47 16.66 11.50
CA ALA A 343 -1.88 15.72 10.46
C ALA A 343 -2.95 14.75 10.95
N TYR A 344 -3.76 14.24 10.03
CA TYR A 344 -4.89 13.33 10.34
C TYR A 344 -4.47 11.99 10.95
N HIS A 345 -3.30 11.46 10.59
CA HIS A 345 -2.84 10.11 10.96
C HIS A 345 -3.87 9.01 10.70
N SER A 346 -4.73 9.19 9.71
CA SER A 346 -5.70 8.23 9.22
C SER A 346 -6.14 8.61 7.82
N ALA A 347 -6.07 7.67 6.87
CA ALA A 347 -6.52 7.87 5.50
C ALA A 347 -8.03 8.16 5.40
N TYR A 348 -8.82 7.65 6.35
CA TYR A 348 -10.26 7.88 6.38
C TYR A 348 -10.58 9.32 6.77
N PHE A 349 -9.90 9.85 7.80
CA PHE A 349 -10.06 11.24 8.22
C PHE A 349 -9.35 12.21 7.27
N GLU A 350 -8.25 11.80 6.64
CA GLU A 350 -7.62 12.51 5.53
C GLU A 350 -8.61 12.73 4.39
N MET A 351 -9.28 11.66 3.92
CA MET A 351 -10.29 11.76 2.89
C MET A 351 -11.49 12.62 3.32
N LEU A 352 -11.94 12.48 4.57
CA LEU A 352 -13.07 13.24 5.07
C LEU A 352 -12.74 14.75 5.16
N GLY A 353 -11.59 15.11 5.69
CA GLY A 353 -11.21 16.53 5.84
C GLY A 353 -10.84 17.19 4.52
N GLU A 354 -10.09 16.50 3.67
CA GLU A 354 -9.60 17.06 2.42
C GLU A 354 -10.62 17.00 1.28
N GLN A 355 -11.38 15.89 1.19
CA GLN A 355 -12.26 15.61 0.06
C GLN A 355 -13.74 15.50 0.46
N GLY A 356 -14.04 15.75 1.73
CA GLY A 356 -15.42 15.73 2.25
C GLY A 356 -16.10 14.35 2.16
N TYR A 357 -17.40 14.36 2.38
CA TYR A 357 -18.21 13.12 2.36
C TYR A 357 -18.24 12.48 0.98
N PHE A 358 -18.29 13.26 -0.09
CA PHE A 358 -18.34 12.73 -1.45
C PHE A 358 -17.03 12.06 -1.86
N GLY A 359 -15.87 12.72 -1.59
CA GLY A 359 -14.58 12.12 -1.86
C GLY A 359 -14.32 10.88 -1.04
N LEU A 360 -14.69 10.89 0.26
CA LEU A 360 -14.60 9.70 1.11
C LEU A 360 -15.48 8.56 0.57
N ALA A 361 -16.72 8.86 0.14
CA ALA A 361 -17.61 7.85 -0.43
C ALA A 361 -17.06 7.22 -1.71
N LEU A 362 -16.48 8.02 -2.63
CA LEU A 362 -15.82 7.53 -3.84
C LEU A 362 -14.63 6.64 -3.48
N TRP A 363 -13.77 7.09 -2.57
CA TRP A 363 -12.62 6.33 -2.13
C TRP A 363 -13.01 5.00 -1.48
N LEU A 364 -14.01 5.00 -0.59
CA LEU A 364 -14.55 3.78 0.02
C LEU A 364 -15.15 2.86 -1.04
N ALA A 365 -15.92 3.39 -2.00
CA ALA A 365 -16.48 2.60 -3.08
C ALA A 365 -15.41 1.89 -3.92
N ILE A 366 -14.33 2.59 -4.31
CA ILE A 366 -13.20 2.01 -5.04
C ILE A 366 -12.61 0.82 -4.28
N ASN A 367 -12.38 0.99 -2.96
CA ASN A 367 -11.77 -0.03 -2.12
C ASN A 367 -12.73 -1.21 -1.86
N LEU A 368 -13.97 -0.95 -1.41
CA LEU A 368 -14.94 -1.99 -1.04
C LEU A 368 -15.39 -2.82 -2.24
N ILE A 369 -15.65 -2.17 -3.39
CA ILE A 369 -15.96 -2.90 -4.63
C ILE A 369 -14.77 -3.76 -5.02
N GLY A 370 -13.53 -3.27 -4.82
CA GLY A 370 -12.31 -4.04 -5.05
C GLY A 370 -12.26 -5.32 -4.24
N LEU A 371 -12.49 -5.22 -2.94
CA LEU A 371 -12.51 -6.37 -2.05
C LEU A 371 -13.63 -7.37 -2.41
N ALA A 372 -14.83 -6.86 -2.73
CA ALA A 372 -15.95 -7.70 -3.15
C ALA A 372 -15.67 -8.42 -4.49
N ARG A 373 -15.08 -7.72 -5.47
CA ARG A 373 -14.69 -8.33 -6.76
C ARG A 373 -13.63 -9.41 -6.58
N MET A 374 -12.63 -9.19 -5.73
CA MET A 374 -11.62 -10.22 -5.43
C MET A 374 -12.24 -11.44 -4.75
N GLU A 375 -13.22 -11.25 -3.87
CA GLU A 375 -13.96 -12.35 -3.27
C GLU A 375 -14.75 -13.16 -4.31
N VAL A 376 -15.39 -12.50 -5.27
CA VAL A 376 -16.09 -13.16 -6.38
C VAL A 376 -15.12 -13.99 -7.22
N VAL A 377 -13.96 -13.42 -7.58
CA VAL A 377 -12.92 -14.12 -8.33
C VAL A 377 -12.39 -15.32 -7.54
N ARG A 378 -12.08 -15.13 -6.25
CA ARG A 378 -11.61 -16.20 -5.36
C ARG A 378 -12.56 -17.39 -5.31
N ARG A 379 -13.86 -17.13 -5.18
CA ARG A 379 -14.89 -18.20 -5.11
C ARG A 379 -15.08 -18.87 -6.45
N ARG A 380 -15.07 -18.12 -7.55
CA ARG A 380 -15.31 -18.63 -8.89
C ARG A 380 -14.19 -19.53 -9.41
N TYR A 381 -12.95 -19.19 -9.12
CA TYR A 381 -11.75 -19.92 -9.55
C TYR A 381 -11.11 -20.69 -8.39
N ARG A 382 -11.96 -21.38 -7.63
CA ARG A 382 -11.53 -22.17 -6.46
C ARG A 382 -10.86 -23.49 -6.83
N ASP A 383 -11.19 -24.03 -8.01
CA ASP A 383 -10.66 -25.30 -8.50
C ASP A 383 -9.19 -25.11 -8.92
N PRO A 384 -8.24 -25.80 -8.26
CA PRO A 384 -6.81 -25.66 -8.58
C PRO A 384 -6.46 -26.31 -9.93
N ASP A 385 -7.21 -27.31 -10.36
CA ASP A 385 -6.95 -28.07 -11.60
C ASP A 385 -7.62 -27.39 -12.82
N GLY A 386 -8.44 -26.38 -12.60
CA GLY A 386 -9.10 -25.61 -13.65
C GLY A 386 -8.10 -24.76 -14.46
N ALA A 387 -8.45 -24.39 -15.69
CA ALA A 387 -7.63 -23.59 -16.60
C ALA A 387 -7.11 -22.27 -15.97
N PHE A 388 -7.80 -21.75 -14.97
CA PHE A 388 -7.45 -20.51 -14.21
C PHE A 388 -7.26 -20.80 -12.71
N GLY A 389 -6.81 -22.00 -12.32
CA GLY A 389 -6.62 -22.38 -10.92
C GLY A 389 -5.66 -21.47 -10.14
N TRP A 390 -4.78 -20.75 -10.84
CA TRP A 390 -3.89 -19.73 -10.24
C TRP A 390 -4.61 -18.42 -9.83
N ALA A 391 -5.76 -18.12 -10.47
CA ALA A 391 -6.42 -16.81 -10.32
C ALA A 391 -7.18 -16.70 -8.99
N GLY A 392 -7.79 -17.79 -8.50
CA GLY A 392 -8.45 -17.81 -7.20
C GLY A 392 -7.49 -17.52 -6.03
N PRO A 393 -6.35 -18.24 -5.92
CA PRO A 393 -5.30 -17.94 -4.96
C PRO A 393 -4.72 -16.52 -5.10
N LEU A 394 -4.53 -16.01 -6.35
CA LEU A 394 -4.07 -14.64 -6.55
C LEU A 394 -5.09 -13.60 -6.04
N ALA A 395 -6.37 -13.80 -6.35
CA ALA A 395 -7.43 -12.93 -5.86
C ALA A 395 -7.50 -12.91 -4.32
N ALA A 396 -7.30 -14.07 -3.68
CA ALA A 396 -7.21 -14.17 -2.22
C ALA A 396 -6.00 -13.40 -1.66
N ALA A 397 -4.85 -13.50 -2.32
CA ALA A 397 -3.63 -12.79 -1.91
C ALA A 397 -3.80 -11.26 -2.04
N LEU A 398 -4.33 -10.80 -3.19
CA LEU A 398 -4.61 -9.38 -3.44
C LEU A 398 -5.67 -8.83 -2.48
N GLN A 399 -6.71 -9.62 -2.15
CA GLN A 399 -7.74 -9.25 -1.18
C GLN A 399 -7.14 -9.12 0.23
N SER A 400 -6.36 -10.12 0.66
CA SER A 400 -5.76 -10.11 2.01
C SER A 400 -4.77 -8.96 2.17
N GLY A 401 -3.89 -8.73 1.19
CA GLY A 401 -2.98 -7.59 1.19
C GLY A 401 -3.72 -6.26 1.23
N HIS A 402 -4.80 -6.11 0.46
CA HIS A 402 -5.63 -4.91 0.46
C HIS A 402 -6.31 -4.67 1.82
N ILE A 403 -6.88 -5.71 2.45
CA ILE A 403 -7.49 -5.60 3.79
C ILE A 403 -6.45 -5.19 4.84
N VAL A 404 -5.24 -5.78 4.80
CA VAL A 404 -4.13 -5.42 5.69
C VAL A 404 -3.72 -3.96 5.49
N TYR A 405 -3.61 -3.51 4.23
CA TYR A 405 -3.31 -2.11 3.94
C TYR A 405 -4.38 -1.15 4.49
N LEU A 406 -5.66 -1.46 4.31
CA LEU A 406 -6.77 -0.63 4.81
C LEU A 406 -6.80 -0.56 6.35
N LEU A 407 -6.41 -1.63 7.06
CA LEU A 407 -6.21 -1.57 8.50
C LEU A 407 -5.07 -0.61 8.86
N GLY A 408 -3.92 -0.71 8.16
CA GLY A 408 -2.81 0.24 8.34
C GLY A 408 -3.24 1.68 8.10
N ALA A 409 -3.99 1.92 7.02
CA ALA A 409 -4.54 3.21 6.62
C ALA A 409 -5.50 3.82 7.66
N ALA A 410 -6.06 3.03 8.58
CA ALA A 410 -6.84 3.58 9.69
C ALA A 410 -6.00 4.42 10.68
N PHE A 411 -4.69 4.19 10.72
CA PHE A 411 -3.76 4.83 11.65
C PHE A 411 -2.66 5.65 10.96
N ILE A 412 -2.70 5.76 9.63
CA ILE A 412 -1.71 6.44 8.80
C ILE A 412 -2.45 7.23 7.71
N ALA A 413 -2.04 8.47 7.45
CA ALA A 413 -2.59 9.31 6.38
C ALA A 413 -1.97 8.91 5.02
N ILE A 414 -2.45 7.83 4.44
CA ILE A 414 -1.97 7.20 3.20
C ILE A 414 -3.09 6.98 2.16
N ALA A 415 -4.11 7.84 2.19
CA ALA A 415 -5.26 7.72 1.28
C ALA A 415 -4.85 7.75 -0.20
N PHE A 416 -3.82 8.53 -0.53
CA PHE A 416 -3.34 8.71 -1.91
C PHE A 416 -2.00 8.02 -2.18
N GLN A 417 -1.53 7.14 -1.28
CA GLN A 417 -0.26 6.43 -1.49
C GLN A 417 -0.29 5.63 -2.78
N PRO A 418 0.65 5.83 -3.72
CA PRO A 418 0.64 5.19 -5.04
C PRO A 418 0.60 3.66 -5.00
N PHE A 419 1.23 3.05 -3.99
CA PHE A 419 1.28 1.60 -3.83
C PHE A 419 -0.12 0.96 -3.84
N ILE A 420 -1.10 1.54 -3.09
CA ILE A 420 -2.45 0.97 -3.04
C ILE A 420 -3.16 1.09 -4.39
N TYR A 421 -2.94 2.17 -5.12
CA TYR A 421 -3.52 2.36 -6.44
C TYR A 421 -2.94 1.41 -7.49
N MET A 422 -1.65 1.06 -7.39
CA MET A 422 -1.05 -0.01 -8.19
C MET A 422 -1.66 -1.39 -7.85
N LEU A 423 -1.90 -1.67 -6.58
CA LEU A 423 -2.58 -2.89 -6.13
C LEU A 423 -4.03 -2.95 -6.65
N ILE A 424 -4.77 -1.83 -6.56
CA ILE A 424 -6.12 -1.70 -7.14
C ILE A 424 -6.07 -1.89 -8.66
N GLY A 425 -5.08 -1.32 -9.34
CA GLY A 425 -4.84 -1.51 -10.77
C GLY A 425 -4.62 -2.98 -11.12
N ALA A 426 -3.83 -3.71 -10.33
CA ALA A 426 -3.63 -5.14 -10.49
C ALA A 426 -4.93 -5.96 -10.31
N GLN A 427 -5.76 -5.59 -9.32
CA GLN A 427 -7.07 -6.21 -9.11
C GLN A 427 -8.01 -5.99 -10.30
N ILE A 428 -8.07 -4.76 -10.83
CA ILE A 428 -8.88 -4.44 -12.01
C ILE A 428 -8.34 -5.20 -13.23
N GLY A 429 -7.01 -5.24 -13.40
CA GLY A 429 -6.34 -5.98 -14.47
C GLY A 429 -6.65 -7.47 -14.45
N LEU A 430 -6.62 -8.10 -13.25
CA LEU A 430 -6.99 -9.50 -13.08
C LEU A 430 -8.45 -9.75 -13.47
N ASP A 431 -9.37 -8.93 -12.96
CA ASP A 431 -10.80 -9.07 -13.22
C ASP A 431 -11.15 -8.89 -14.71
N THR A 432 -10.60 -7.86 -15.36
CA THR A 432 -10.78 -7.62 -16.80
C THR A 432 -10.13 -8.70 -17.66
N TYR A 433 -8.95 -9.19 -17.30
CA TYR A 433 -8.30 -10.33 -17.97
C TYR A 433 -9.18 -11.58 -17.93
N LEU A 434 -9.68 -11.95 -16.76
CA LEU A 434 -10.55 -13.13 -16.60
C LEU A 434 -11.90 -12.94 -17.31
N ALA A 435 -12.45 -11.73 -17.37
CA ALA A 435 -13.66 -11.43 -18.13
C ALA A 435 -13.48 -11.61 -19.63
N ARG A 436 -12.32 -11.18 -20.18
CA ARG A 436 -11.98 -11.41 -21.58
C ARG A 436 -11.86 -12.90 -21.91
N LYS A 437 -11.13 -13.64 -21.08
CA LYS A 437 -10.94 -15.08 -21.29
C LYS A 437 -12.25 -15.85 -21.31
N ARG A 438 -13.19 -15.51 -20.44
CA ARG A 438 -14.55 -16.08 -20.46
C ARG A 438 -15.30 -15.75 -21.76
N SER A 439 -15.19 -14.51 -22.24
CA SER A 439 -15.82 -14.11 -23.52
C SER A 439 -15.23 -14.88 -24.70
N GLU A 440 -13.91 -15.10 -24.72
CA GLU A 440 -13.25 -15.90 -25.75
C GLU A 440 -13.71 -17.37 -25.74
N GLU A 441 -13.88 -17.97 -24.55
CA GLU A 441 -14.36 -19.33 -24.39
C GLU A 441 -15.81 -19.51 -24.85
N SER A 442 -16.67 -18.52 -24.54
CA SER A 442 -18.08 -18.55 -24.95
C SER A 442 -18.28 -18.37 -26.46
N PHE A 443 -17.30 -17.75 -27.14
CA PHE A 443 -17.32 -17.51 -28.60
C PHE A 443 -16.68 -18.64 -29.42
N ARG A 444 -16.20 -19.74 -28.83
CA ARG A 444 -15.72 -20.90 -29.63
C ARG A 444 -16.91 -21.49 -30.38
N PRO A 445 -16.94 -21.43 -31.73
CA PRO A 445 -18.00 -22.10 -32.50
C PRO A 445 -17.97 -23.59 -32.15
N MET A 446 -19.16 -24.21 -31.92
CA MET A 446 -19.23 -25.65 -31.79
C MET A 446 -18.49 -26.28 -32.99
N ARG A 447 -17.44 -27.01 -32.71
CA ARG A 447 -16.81 -27.83 -33.76
C ARG A 447 -17.94 -28.68 -34.36
N ARG A 448 -18.26 -28.45 -35.65
CA ARG A 448 -19.12 -29.38 -36.39
C ARG A 448 -18.53 -30.78 -36.17
N ALA A 449 -19.32 -31.64 -35.55
CA ALA A 449 -19.00 -33.08 -35.51
C ALA A 449 -18.73 -33.51 -36.95
N THR A 450 -17.51 -33.92 -37.21
CA THR A 450 -17.19 -34.58 -38.49
C THR A 450 -18.13 -35.79 -38.58
N PRO A 451 -18.98 -35.93 -39.64
CA PRO A 451 -19.77 -37.16 -39.76
C PRO A 451 -18.82 -38.34 -39.77
N ALA A 452 -19.07 -39.31 -38.90
CA ALA A 452 -18.36 -40.59 -38.95
C ALA A 452 -18.53 -41.14 -40.38
N SER A 453 -17.43 -41.32 -41.09
CA SER A 453 -17.43 -41.99 -42.36
C SER A 453 -17.96 -43.39 -42.13
N ALA A 454 -19.17 -43.66 -42.61
CA ALA A 454 -19.67 -45.00 -42.73
C ALA A 454 -18.74 -45.79 -43.67
N ALA A 455 -18.03 -46.74 -43.14
CA ALA A 455 -17.37 -47.81 -43.88
C ALA A 455 -18.03 -49.15 -43.49
#